data_79b01531d0c828ccc74c45dfe17f995d
#
_entry.id   79b01531d0c828ccc74c45dfe17f995d
#
_cell.length_a   1.000
_cell.length_b   1.000
_cell.length_c   1.000
_cell.angle_alpha   90.00
_cell.angle_beta   90.00
_cell.angle_gamma   90.00
#
_symmetry.space_group_name_H-M   'P 1'
#
loop_
_entity.id
_entity.type
_entity.pdbx_description
1 polymer ?
#
loop_
_entity_poly.entity_id
_entity_poly.type
_entity_poly.pdbx_seq_one_letter_code
_entity_poly.pdbx_strand_id
1 'polypeptide(L)' 'ELQKKILKNALLYLKKGGRLLYSTCTLRHEENEKLVNSVIMEYNDVHKAYEHTYMPHIDKTDGFYCALLIKEDNTAIG' A
#
# COMPACT_ATOMS: atom_id res chain seq x y z
N GLU A 1 -9.81 -10.04 -7.01
CA GLU A 1 -9.47 -10.24 -5.63
C GLU A 1 -9.99 -9.15 -4.73
N LEU A 2 -10.54 -9.58 -3.61
CA LEU A 2 -11.19 -8.66 -2.70
C LEU A 2 -10.22 -7.61 -2.15
N GLN A 3 -9.02 -8.04 -1.76
CA GLN A 3 -8.04 -7.11 -1.18
C GLN A 3 -7.59 -6.06 -2.18
N LYS A 4 -7.45 -6.45 -3.44
CA LYS A 4 -7.07 -5.49 -4.47
C LYS A 4 -8.18 -4.46 -4.68
N LYS A 5 -9.43 -4.90 -4.67
CA LYS A 5 -10.56 -3.99 -4.80
C LYS A 5 -10.63 -3.00 -3.63
N ILE A 6 -10.39 -3.49 -2.42
CA ILE A 6 -10.41 -2.64 -1.25
C ILE A 6 -9.34 -1.57 -1.35
N LEU A 7 -8.13 -1.95 -1.74
CA LEU A 7 -7.05 -1.00 -1.86
C LEU A 7 -7.32 0.02 -2.96
N LYS A 8 -7.83 -0.42 -4.09
CA LYS A 8 -8.16 0.50 -5.19
C LYS A 8 -9.25 1.46 -4.80
N ASN A 9 -10.26 0.99 -4.08
CA ASN A 9 -11.33 1.87 -3.61
C ASN A 9 -10.80 2.90 -2.62
N ALA A 10 -9.93 2.48 -1.72
CA ALA A 10 -9.34 3.41 -0.77
C ALA A 10 -8.54 4.50 -1.48
N LEU A 11 -7.79 4.14 -2.50
CA LEU A 11 -7.03 5.12 -3.27
C LEU A 11 -7.93 6.06 -4.05
N LEU A 12 -9.06 5.55 -4.53
CA LEU A 12 -10.00 6.37 -5.26
C LEU A 12 -10.56 7.52 -4.41
N TYR A 13 -10.80 7.24 -3.13
CA TYR A 13 -11.36 8.25 -2.23
C TYR A 13 -10.30 9.05 -1.49
N LEU A 14 -9.03 8.71 -1.67
CA LEU A 14 -7.95 9.43 -1.02
C LEU A 14 -7.76 10.79 -1.69
N LYS A 15 -7.68 11.84 -0.89
CA LYS A 15 -7.44 13.18 -1.46
C LYS A 15 -6.03 13.28 -2.00
N LYS A 16 -5.84 14.17 -2.95
CA LYS A 16 -4.50 14.49 -3.45
C LYS A 16 -3.65 15.03 -2.30
N GLY A 17 -2.44 14.58 -2.22
CA GLY A 17 -1.57 14.89 -1.09
C GLY A 17 -1.80 14.01 0.13
N GLY A 18 -2.78 13.13 0.08
CA GLY A 18 -3.11 12.26 1.20
C GLY A 18 -2.22 11.05 1.30
N ARG A 19 -2.29 10.39 2.44
CA ARG A 19 -1.51 9.18 2.72
C ARG A 19 -2.43 8.05 3.08
N LEU A 20 -2.06 6.85 2.65
CA LEU A 20 -2.82 5.65 2.95
C LEU A 20 -1.88 4.59 3.48
N LEU A 21 -2.16 4.09 4.68
CA LEU A 21 -1.40 2.99 5.23
C LEU A 21 -2.16 1.70 5.00
N TYR A 22 -1.57 0.83 4.20
CA TYR A 22 -2.15 -0.47 3.93
C TYR A 22 -1.40 -1.51 4.74
N SER A 23 -2.10 -2.25 5.58
CA SER A 23 -1.46 -3.29 6.38
C SER A 23 -2.33 -4.52 6.43
N THR A 24 -1.69 -5.66 6.55
CA THR A 24 -2.39 -6.93 6.58
C THR A 24 -1.53 -7.98 7.28
N CYS A 25 -2.19 -8.90 7.98
CA CYS A 25 -1.54 -10.04 8.61
C CYS A 25 -1.46 -11.15 7.59
N THR A 26 -0.25 -11.61 7.29
CA THR A 26 -0.09 -12.68 6.34
C THR A 26 1.30 -13.28 6.44
N LEU A 27 1.40 -14.54 6.09
CA LEU A 27 2.67 -15.21 5.96
C LEU A 27 3.18 -15.17 4.53
N ARG A 28 2.40 -14.63 3.62
CA ARG A 28 2.77 -14.57 2.20
C ARG A 28 3.08 -13.15 1.77
N HIS A 29 4.14 -12.61 2.33
CA HIS A 29 4.51 -11.24 2.05
C HIS A 29 4.76 -10.96 0.56
N GLU A 30 5.18 -11.98 -0.19
CA GLU A 30 5.40 -11.80 -1.62
C GLU A 30 4.11 -11.42 -2.35
N GLU A 31 3.01 -12.04 -1.96
CA GLU A 31 1.72 -11.71 -2.56
C GLU A 31 1.29 -10.29 -2.23
N ASN A 32 1.61 -9.85 -1.02
CA ASN A 32 1.27 -8.49 -0.61
C ASN A 32 2.06 -7.46 -1.38
N GLU A 33 3.35 -7.69 -1.56
CA GLU A 33 4.18 -6.78 -2.35
C GLU A 33 3.68 -6.72 -3.79
N LYS A 34 3.37 -7.86 -4.37
CA LYS A 34 2.89 -7.92 -5.74
C LYS A 34 1.56 -7.18 -5.88
N LEU A 35 0.68 -7.37 -4.91
CA LEU A 35 -0.62 -6.72 -4.94
C LEU A 35 -0.48 -5.21 -4.89
N VAL A 36 0.32 -4.71 -3.94
CA VAL A 36 0.51 -3.28 -3.80
C VAL A 36 1.17 -2.70 -5.04
N ASN A 37 2.21 -3.36 -5.54
CA ASN A 37 2.91 -2.87 -6.73
C ASN A 37 2.01 -2.87 -7.96
N SER A 38 1.18 -3.90 -8.11
CA SER A 38 0.27 -3.95 -9.25
C SER A 38 -0.76 -2.84 -9.21
N VAL A 39 -1.21 -2.48 -8.02
CA VAL A 39 -2.16 -1.38 -7.87
C VAL A 39 -1.49 -0.04 -8.17
N ILE A 40 -0.28 0.16 -7.63
CA ILE A 40 0.44 1.41 -7.85
C ILE A 40 0.70 1.64 -9.34
N MET A 41 0.98 0.59 -10.07
CA MET A 41 1.25 0.71 -11.50
C MET A 41 0.04 1.19 -12.30
N GLU A 42 -1.15 1.07 -11.74
CA GLU A 42 -2.36 1.55 -12.40
C GLU A 42 -2.63 3.03 -12.16
N TYR A 43 -1.85 3.66 -11.29
CA TYR A 43 -2.05 5.07 -10.94
C TYR A 43 -0.77 5.86 -11.17
N ASN A 44 -0.88 6.97 -11.86
CA ASN A 44 0.28 7.82 -12.14
C ASN A 44 0.68 8.69 -10.97
N ASP A 45 -0.23 8.90 -10.05
CA ASP A 45 -0.05 9.87 -8.98
C ASP A 45 0.09 9.22 -7.60
N VAL A 46 0.33 7.93 -7.56
CA VAL A 46 0.50 7.21 -6.29
C VAL A 46 1.87 6.57 -6.24
N HIS A 47 2.57 6.74 -5.13
CA HIS A 47 3.84 6.06 -4.94
C HIS A 47 3.93 5.46 -3.55
N LYS A 48 4.81 4.49 -3.41
CA LYS A 48 5.02 3.79 -2.15
C LYS A 48 6.19 4.46 -1.42
N ALA A 49 5.89 5.11 -0.31
CA ALA A 49 6.90 5.81 0.47
C ALA A 49 7.60 4.91 1.47
N TYR A 50 6.94 3.85 1.90
CA TYR A 50 7.47 2.96 2.92
C TYR A 50 6.85 1.58 2.77
N GLU A 51 7.64 0.56 3.06
CA GLU A 51 7.17 -0.81 3.01
C GLU A 51 7.98 -1.64 3.98
N HIS A 52 7.33 -2.47 4.76
CA HIS A 52 8.03 -3.32 5.71
C HIS A 52 7.23 -4.60 5.96
N THR A 53 7.96 -5.70 6.07
CA THR A 53 7.37 -6.98 6.44
C THR A 53 7.96 -7.40 7.77
N TYR A 54 7.11 -7.59 8.76
CA TYR A 54 7.51 -8.05 10.08
C TYR A 54 7.45 -9.57 10.10
N MET A 55 8.54 -10.20 10.50
CA MET A 55 8.64 -11.66 10.53
C MET A 55 8.40 -12.18 11.93
N PRO A 56 7.61 -13.25 12.07
CA PRO A 56 7.23 -13.73 13.40
C PRO A 56 8.40 -14.08 14.30
N HIS A 57 9.41 -14.75 13.75
CA HIS A 57 10.53 -15.21 14.55
C HIS A 57 11.53 -14.11 14.88
N ILE A 58 11.50 -13.02 14.13
CA ILE A 58 12.41 -11.89 14.36
C ILE A 58 11.75 -10.84 15.22
N ASP A 59 10.51 -10.50 14.89
CA ASP A 59 9.79 -9.41 15.53
C ASP A 59 8.81 -9.87 16.60
N LYS A 60 8.75 -11.15 16.82
CA LYS A 60 7.83 -11.77 17.81
C LYS A 60 6.38 -11.42 17.54
N THR A 61 6.00 -11.39 16.25
CA THR A 61 4.65 -11.13 15.82
C THR A 61 4.14 -12.30 14.99
N ASP A 62 2.90 -12.24 14.58
CA ASP A 62 2.29 -13.28 13.77
C ASP A 62 2.56 -13.13 12.28
N GLY A 63 3.48 -12.25 11.91
CA GLY A 63 3.70 -11.95 10.51
C GLY A 63 2.79 -10.83 10.06
N PHE A 64 3.38 -9.81 9.45
CA PHE A 64 2.64 -8.59 9.24
C PHE A 64 3.33 -7.76 8.15
N TYR A 65 2.53 -7.26 7.25
CA TYR A 65 3.04 -6.44 6.14
C TYR A 65 2.38 -5.07 6.19
N CYS A 66 3.15 -4.03 5.95
CA CYS A 66 2.55 -2.71 5.80
C CYS A 66 3.26 -1.91 4.71
N ALA A 67 2.50 -1.05 4.07
CA ALA A 67 3.00 -0.16 3.05
C ALA A 67 2.33 1.19 3.18
N LEU A 68 3.11 2.24 3.10
CA LEU A 68 2.58 3.59 3.13
C LEU A 68 2.55 4.13 1.70
N LEU A 69 1.37 4.47 1.23
CA LEU A 69 1.15 4.99 -0.11
C LEU A 69 0.81 6.47 -0.01
N ILE A 70 1.36 7.25 -0.91
CA ILE A 70 1.11 8.69 -0.95
C ILE A 70 0.52 9.03 -2.31
N LYS A 71 -0.58 9.75 -2.30
CA LYS A 71 -1.20 10.25 -3.51
C LYS A 71 -0.72 11.66 -3.75
N GLU A 72 0.00 11.86 -4.84
CA GLU A 72 0.63 13.15 -5.09
C GLU A 72 -0.37 14.18 -5.52
N ASP A 73 -0.09 15.41 -5.13
CA ASP A 73 -0.93 16.54 -5.52
C ASP A 73 -0.28 17.24 -6.71
N ASN A 74 -0.78 16.94 -7.89
CA ASN A 74 -0.24 17.52 -9.11
C ASN A 74 -0.87 18.85 -9.49
N THR A 75 -1.81 19.30 -8.70
CA THR A 75 -2.49 20.55 -9.02
C THR A 75 -1.60 21.76 -8.79
N ALA A 76 -0.54 21.57 -8.01
CA ALA A 76 0.36 22.66 -7.68
C ALA A 76 1.27 23.04 -8.83
N ILE A 77 1.24 22.31 -9.90
CA ILE A 77 2.12 22.59 -11.02
C ILE A 77 1.64 23.75 -11.86
N GLY A 78 0.45 24.12 -11.69
CA GLY A 78 -0.13 25.20 -12.47
C GLY A 78 0.68 26.45 -12.44
#